data_a3c40c3564e302811c5363d105700fdb
#
_entry.id   a3c40c3564e302811c5363d105700fdb
#
_cell.length_a   1.000
_cell.length_b   1.000
_cell.length_c   1.000
_cell.angle_alpha   90.00
_cell.angle_beta   90.00
_cell.angle_gamma   90.00
#
_symmetry.space_group_name_H-M   'P 1'
#
loop_
_entity.id
_entity.type
_entity.pdbx_description
1 polymer ?
#
loop_
_entity_poly.entity_id
_entity_poly.type
_entity_poly.pdbx_seq_one_letter_code
_entity_poly.pdbx_strand_id
1 'polypeptide(L)'
;MADDLPRFDGETGNQFALNELNATNNDDICADRVAPRLVFQAHMAPLDIKFNSEGTQAWISFHGSWNRDAPTGYTLSVVEFAGGEPVEKSSSMSAATDIVSNPNNSECPSGCFRPVGLAWDESGRLFMSSDSTGEIYVITRDEGIVS
;
A
#
# COMPACT_ATOMS: atom_id res chain seq x y z
N MET A 1 7.18 6.38 11.71
CA MET A 1 6.73 7.79 11.58
C MET A 1 5.99 8.28 12.82
N ALA A 2 5.07 7.51 13.42
CA ALA A 2 4.45 7.89 14.69
C ALA A 2 5.48 7.98 15.83
N ASP A 3 6.42 7.05 15.88
CA ASP A 3 7.48 6.97 16.88
C ASP A 3 8.46 8.16 16.87
N ASP A 4 8.46 8.95 15.78
CA ASP A 4 9.33 10.13 15.65
C ASP A 4 8.66 11.43 16.12
N LEU A 5 7.40 11.37 16.57
CA LEU A 5 6.67 12.54 17.05
C LEU A 5 6.92 12.76 18.55
N PRO A 6 7.47 13.91 18.95
CA PRO A 6 7.90 14.15 20.34
C PRO A 6 6.80 14.03 21.40
N ARG A 7 5.54 14.05 20.99
CA ARG A 7 4.36 14.01 21.89
C ARG A 7 3.53 12.73 21.74
N PHE A 8 3.94 11.80 20.87
CA PHE A 8 3.19 10.60 20.61
C PHE A 8 3.94 9.37 21.14
N ASP A 9 3.33 8.70 22.10
CA ASP A 9 3.80 7.44 22.70
C ASP A 9 2.80 6.34 22.37
N GLY A 10 2.77 5.91 21.10
CA GLY A 10 1.80 4.96 20.59
C GLY A 10 2.41 3.89 19.71
N GLU A 11 1.66 2.83 19.51
CA GLU A 11 2.03 1.68 18.71
C GLU A 11 1.65 1.88 17.22
N THR A 12 2.22 1.05 16.35
CA THR A 12 1.88 0.99 14.92
C THR A 12 0.36 0.81 14.73
N GLY A 13 -0.24 1.69 13.92
CA GLY A 13 -1.69 1.70 13.65
C GLY A 13 -2.50 2.58 14.58
N ASN A 14 -1.92 3.13 15.64
CA ASN A 14 -2.60 4.08 16.50
C ASN A 14 -2.90 5.40 15.76
N GLN A 15 -4.00 6.02 16.15
CA GLN A 15 -4.44 7.30 15.62
C GLN A 15 -3.99 8.44 16.54
N PHE A 16 -3.65 9.56 15.97
CA PHE A 16 -3.23 10.76 16.72
C PHE A 16 -3.57 12.02 15.93
N ALA A 17 -3.72 13.14 16.65
CA ALA A 17 -3.95 14.43 16.05
C ALA A 17 -2.65 15.07 15.54
N LEU A 18 -2.69 15.60 14.34
CA LEU A 18 -1.60 16.42 13.78
C LEU A 18 -1.73 17.88 14.23
N ASN A 19 -0.61 18.60 14.23
CA ASN A 19 -0.52 20.03 14.57
C ASN A 19 -0.79 20.35 16.05
N GLU A 20 -1.15 21.59 16.34
CA GLU A 20 -1.44 22.02 17.71
C GLU A 20 -2.74 21.41 18.23
N LEU A 21 -2.68 20.88 19.44
CA LEU A 21 -3.83 20.27 20.11
C LEU A 21 -4.76 21.37 20.67
N ASN A 22 -6.05 21.17 20.50
CA ASN A 22 -7.09 22.05 21.05
C ASN A 22 -8.40 21.26 21.28
N ALA A 23 -9.48 21.92 21.65
CA ALA A 23 -10.75 21.26 21.94
C ALA A 23 -11.40 20.54 20.73
N THR A 24 -11.01 20.88 19.49
CA THR A 24 -11.54 20.28 18.26
C THR A 24 -10.50 19.47 17.49
N ASN A 25 -9.26 19.46 17.96
CA ASN A 25 -8.15 18.70 17.37
C ASN A 25 -7.27 18.14 18.50
N ASN A 26 -7.54 16.91 18.90
CA ASN A 26 -6.78 16.21 19.94
C ASN A 26 -6.84 14.70 19.72
N ASP A 27 -6.03 13.96 20.44
CA ASP A 27 -5.87 12.52 20.27
C ASP A 27 -7.15 11.75 20.65
N ASP A 28 -7.95 12.22 21.62
CA ASP A 28 -9.22 11.58 21.99
C ASP A 28 -10.23 11.65 20.83
N ILE A 29 -10.32 12.81 20.14
CA ILE A 29 -11.17 12.96 18.95
C ILE A 29 -10.67 12.06 17.81
N CYS A 30 -9.36 11.93 17.65
CA CYS A 30 -8.80 11.01 16.64
C CYS A 30 -9.04 9.55 16.99
N ALA A 31 -8.98 9.17 18.26
CA ALA A 31 -9.25 7.81 18.72
C ALA A 31 -10.71 7.37 18.47
N ASP A 32 -11.65 8.32 18.44
CA ASP A 32 -13.06 8.05 18.10
C ASP A 32 -13.31 7.80 16.60
N ARG A 33 -12.30 7.95 15.74
CA ARG A 33 -12.42 7.66 14.31
C ARG A 33 -12.25 6.18 14.02
N VAL A 34 -12.79 5.75 12.87
CA VAL A 34 -12.57 4.38 12.41
C VAL A 34 -11.08 4.17 12.15
N ALA A 35 -10.49 3.23 12.87
CA ALA A 35 -9.08 2.87 12.71
C ALA A 35 -8.81 2.26 11.32
N PRO A 36 -7.58 2.41 10.77
CA PRO A 36 -7.22 1.74 9.53
C PRO A 36 -7.29 0.21 9.71
N ARG A 37 -7.76 -0.49 8.69
CA ARG A 37 -7.78 -1.97 8.69
C ARG A 37 -6.40 -2.58 8.62
N LEU A 38 -5.49 -1.92 7.90
CA LEU A 38 -4.07 -2.26 7.80
C LEU A 38 -3.23 -1.00 7.75
N VAL A 39 -1.99 -1.13 8.16
CA VAL A 39 -0.96 -0.10 8.00
C VAL A 39 0.20 -0.68 7.20
N PHE A 40 0.88 0.18 6.45
CA PHE A 40 2.04 -0.18 5.64
C PHE A 40 3.23 0.66 6.05
N GLN A 41 4.42 0.25 5.62
CA GLN A 41 5.63 1.01 5.86
C GLN A 41 5.46 2.46 5.39
N ALA A 42 5.97 3.39 6.18
CA ALA A 42 5.93 4.81 5.84
C ALA A 42 6.62 5.07 4.48
N HIS A 43 6.08 6.03 3.72
CA HIS A 43 6.56 6.46 2.40
C HIS A 43 6.29 5.49 1.23
N MET A 44 5.60 4.39 1.41
CA MET A 44 5.24 3.50 0.28
C MET A 44 4.23 4.14 -0.68
N ALA A 45 3.43 5.10 -0.23
CA ALA A 45 2.45 5.84 -1.03
C ALA A 45 1.47 4.93 -1.80
N PRO A 46 0.52 4.24 -1.13
CA PRO A 46 -0.53 3.50 -1.81
C PRO A 46 -1.45 4.47 -2.57
N LEU A 47 -1.68 4.23 -3.86
CA LEU A 47 -2.48 5.11 -4.72
C LEU A 47 -3.79 4.47 -5.20
N ASP A 48 -3.80 3.19 -5.49
CA ASP A 48 -5.02 2.49 -5.92
C ASP A 48 -5.13 1.12 -5.26
N ILE A 49 -6.38 0.65 -5.12
CA ILE A 49 -6.72 -0.66 -4.59
C ILE A 49 -7.84 -1.28 -5.43
N LYS A 50 -7.65 -2.53 -5.84
CA LYS A 50 -8.67 -3.31 -6.54
C LYS A 50 -8.78 -4.70 -5.93
N PHE A 51 -10.01 -5.12 -5.67
CA PHE A 51 -10.28 -6.49 -5.26
C PHE A 51 -10.41 -7.40 -6.48
N ASN A 52 -10.03 -8.67 -6.31
CA ASN A 52 -10.42 -9.71 -7.26
C ASN A 52 -11.95 -9.95 -7.20
N SER A 53 -12.49 -10.71 -8.16
CA SER A 53 -13.93 -10.97 -8.27
C SER A 53 -14.52 -11.67 -7.05
N GLU A 54 -13.73 -12.48 -6.36
CA GLU A 54 -14.13 -13.23 -5.17
C GLU A 54 -14.06 -12.39 -3.88
N GLY A 55 -13.43 -11.21 -3.92
CA GLY A 55 -13.22 -10.37 -2.74
C GLY A 55 -12.24 -10.96 -1.72
N THR A 56 -11.39 -11.91 -2.16
CA THR A 56 -10.42 -12.61 -1.31
C THR A 56 -9.02 -12.01 -1.37
N GLN A 57 -8.76 -11.16 -2.34
CA GLN A 57 -7.47 -10.50 -2.53
C GLN A 57 -7.66 -9.03 -2.89
N ALA A 58 -6.96 -8.15 -2.18
CA ALA A 58 -6.82 -6.75 -2.52
C ALA A 58 -5.45 -6.51 -3.19
N TRP A 59 -5.46 -5.99 -4.39
CA TRP A 59 -4.28 -5.60 -5.16
C TRP A 59 -4.04 -4.13 -4.97
N ILE A 60 -2.84 -3.74 -4.54
CA ILE A 60 -2.51 -2.37 -4.14
C ILE A 60 -1.29 -1.90 -4.92
N SER A 61 -1.42 -0.75 -5.59
CA SER A 61 -0.29 -0.07 -6.21
C SER A 61 0.41 0.82 -5.18
N PHE A 62 1.68 0.56 -4.92
CA PHE A 62 2.54 1.41 -4.10
C PHE A 62 3.45 2.24 -5.00
N HIS A 63 3.16 3.52 -5.12
CA HIS A 63 3.86 4.46 -5.99
C HIS A 63 5.33 4.67 -5.59
N GLY A 64 5.62 4.50 -4.32
CA GLY A 64 6.96 4.58 -3.77
C GLY A 64 7.35 5.97 -3.27
N SER A 65 8.41 5.98 -2.48
CA SER A 65 8.94 7.18 -1.83
C SER A 65 9.59 8.15 -2.85
N TRP A 66 9.59 9.44 -2.53
CA TRP A 66 10.28 10.47 -3.32
C TRP A 66 11.30 11.27 -2.48
N ASN A 67 11.21 11.19 -1.16
CA ASN A 67 11.97 12.01 -0.21
C ASN A 67 12.61 11.15 0.91
N ARG A 68 13.12 9.99 0.54
CA ARG A 68 13.74 9.05 1.48
C ARG A 68 15.09 8.57 0.95
N ASP A 69 16.12 8.55 1.82
CA ASP A 69 17.49 8.12 1.44
C ASP A 69 17.54 6.65 1.02
N ALA A 70 16.76 5.78 1.69
CA ALA A 70 16.55 4.41 1.27
C ALA A 70 15.17 4.29 0.60
N PRO A 71 15.09 4.28 -0.73
CA PRO A 71 13.82 4.20 -1.46
C PRO A 71 13.00 2.97 -1.09
N THR A 72 11.67 3.13 -0.94
CA THR A 72 10.75 2.05 -0.54
C THR A 72 9.43 2.15 -1.30
N GLY A 73 8.72 1.03 -1.41
CA GLY A 73 7.54 0.91 -2.28
C GLY A 73 7.95 0.60 -3.71
N TYR A 74 7.29 1.19 -4.69
CA TYR A 74 7.46 0.90 -6.12
C TYR A 74 7.09 -0.53 -6.46
N THR A 75 5.97 -0.99 -5.90
CA THR A 75 5.52 -2.37 -6.02
C THR A 75 4.03 -2.44 -6.35
N LEU A 76 3.64 -3.53 -6.99
CA LEU A 76 2.27 -4.04 -6.96
C LEU A 76 2.23 -5.18 -5.96
N SER A 77 1.40 -5.07 -4.95
CA SER A 77 1.34 -6.04 -3.86
C SER A 77 -0.08 -6.56 -3.66
N VAL A 78 -0.18 -7.75 -3.09
CA VAL A 78 -1.46 -8.40 -2.75
C VAL A 78 -1.58 -8.54 -1.25
N VAL A 79 -2.77 -8.26 -0.75
CA VAL A 79 -3.22 -8.51 0.62
C VAL A 79 -4.35 -9.52 0.61
N GLU A 80 -4.23 -10.56 1.43
CA GLU A 80 -5.25 -11.60 1.56
C GLU A 80 -6.41 -11.14 2.46
N PHE A 81 -7.63 -11.48 2.04
CA PHE A 81 -8.87 -11.17 2.72
C PHE A 81 -9.71 -12.44 2.95
N ALA A 82 -10.41 -12.48 4.08
CA ALA A 82 -11.38 -13.52 4.41
C ALA A 82 -12.59 -12.90 5.11
N GLY A 83 -13.79 -13.21 4.62
CA GLY A 83 -15.03 -12.68 5.21
C GLY A 83 -15.17 -11.16 5.18
N GLY A 84 -14.49 -10.49 4.24
CA GLY A 84 -14.51 -9.03 4.09
C GLY A 84 -13.50 -8.28 4.96
N GLU A 85 -12.63 -9.00 5.67
CA GLU A 85 -11.56 -8.43 6.50
C GLU A 85 -10.19 -8.93 6.03
N PRO A 86 -9.11 -8.14 6.21
CA PRO A 86 -7.76 -8.63 6.01
C PRO A 86 -7.49 -9.85 6.90
N VAL A 87 -6.78 -10.84 6.38
CA VAL A 87 -6.35 -12.01 7.16
C VAL A 87 -5.40 -11.62 8.27
N GLU A 88 -4.51 -10.67 7.97
CA GLU A 88 -3.58 -10.10 8.94
C GLU A 88 -4.23 -9.02 9.80
N LYS A 89 -3.81 -8.92 11.05
CA LYS A 89 -4.29 -7.87 11.96
C LYS A 89 -3.79 -6.47 11.58
N SER A 90 -4.49 -5.44 12.02
CA SER A 90 -4.23 -4.03 11.65
C SER A 90 -2.79 -3.55 11.91
N SER A 91 -2.12 -4.09 12.92
CA SER A 91 -0.74 -3.74 13.24
C SER A 91 0.33 -4.57 12.49
N SER A 92 -0.08 -5.50 11.61
CA SER A 92 0.86 -6.29 10.80
C SER A 92 1.58 -5.41 9.79
N MET A 93 2.89 -5.55 9.71
CA MET A 93 3.74 -4.91 8.69
C MET A 93 4.09 -5.88 7.55
N SER A 94 3.55 -7.10 7.57
CA SER A 94 3.81 -8.17 6.59
C SER A 94 2.54 -8.61 5.84
N ALA A 95 1.46 -7.84 5.92
CA ALA A 95 0.19 -8.19 5.28
C ALA A 95 0.25 -8.13 3.74
N ALA A 96 1.14 -7.31 3.18
CA ALA A 96 1.30 -7.17 1.74
C ALA A 96 2.42 -8.06 1.22
N THR A 97 2.13 -8.84 0.18
CA THR A 97 3.11 -9.64 -0.57
C THR A 97 3.35 -8.99 -1.92
N ASP A 98 4.58 -8.65 -2.23
CA ASP A 98 4.95 -8.02 -3.50
C ASP A 98 4.87 -9.02 -4.65
N ILE A 99 4.09 -8.68 -5.68
CA ILE A 99 3.91 -9.47 -6.91
C ILE A 99 4.79 -8.94 -8.03
N VAL A 100 4.87 -7.60 -8.15
CA VAL A 100 5.76 -6.93 -9.09
C VAL A 100 6.57 -5.90 -8.33
N SER A 101 7.88 -5.91 -8.51
CA SER A 101 8.80 -4.97 -7.89
C SER A 101 9.91 -4.57 -8.86
N ASN A 102 10.53 -3.41 -8.64
CA ASN A 102 11.75 -3.06 -9.35
C ASN A 102 12.91 -3.93 -8.88
N PRO A 103 13.80 -4.36 -9.78
CA PRO A 103 14.96 -5.19 -9.39
C PRO A 103 15.92 -4.45 -8.45
N ASN A 104 15.97 -3.14 -8.54
CA ASN A 104 16.84 -2.28 -7.74
C ASN A 104 16.17 -0.93 -7.47
N ASN A 105 15.74 -0.72 -6.24
CA ASN A 105 15.11 0.53 -5.83
C ASN A 105 16.11 1.69 -5.63
N SER A 106 17.43 1.45 -5.65
CA SER A 106 18.41 2.53 -5.51
C SER A 106 18.39 3.55 -6.67
N GLU A 107 17.81 3.16 -7.80
CA GLU A 107 17.63 4.02 -8.98
C GLU A 107 16.33 4.83 -8.94
N CYS A 108 15.47 4.55 -7.96
CA CYS A 108 14.20 5.24 -7.76
C CYS A 108 14.39 6.62 -7.09
N PRO A 109 13.53 7.59 -7.37
CA PRO A 109 12.30 7.48 -8.16
C PRO A 109 12.46 7.63 -9.68
N SER A 110 13.64 7.98 -10.18
CA SER A 110 13.82 8.43 -11.58
C SER A 110 14.08 7.29 -12.56
N GLY A 111 14.64 6.17 -12.12
CA GLY A 111 15.05 5.03 -12.95
C GLY A 111 14.19 3.77 -12.75
N CYS A 112 12.94 3.90 -12.28
CA CYS A 112 12.09 2.77 -12.00
C CYS A 112 10.63 3.03 -12.40
N PHE A 113 9.83 1.97 -12.56
CA PHE A 113 8.40 2.14 -12.70
C PHE A 113 7.78 2.60 -11.38
N ARG A 114 6.72 3.40 -11.48
CA ARG A 114 5.97 3.90 -10.33
C ARG A 114 4.49 3.60 -10.52
N PRO A 115 3.96 2.54 -9.87
CA PRO A 115 2.58 2.12 -10.01
C PRO A 115 1.58 3.19 -9.57
N VAL A 116 0.52 3.39 -10.37
CA VAL A 116 -0.55 4.37 -10.08
C VAL A 116 -1.91 3.68 -10.11
N GLY A 117 -2.56 3.65 -11.27
CA GLY A 117 -3.91 3.14 -11.43
C GLY A 117 -3.93 1.64 -11.71
N LEU A 118 -4.97 0.98 -11.22
CA LEU A 118 -5.25 -0.43 -11.44
C LEU A 118 -6.63 -0.62 -12.06
N ALA A 119 -6.78 -1.56 -12.98
CA ALA A 119 -8.07 -1.92 -13.55
C ALA A 119 -8.10 -3.40 -13.94
N TRP A 120 -9.16 -4.11 -13.54
CA TRP A 120 -9.45 -5.45 -14.05
C TRP A 120 -10.22 -5.37 -15.36
N ASP A 121 -9.92 -6.26 -16.28
CA ASP A 121 -10.79 -6.51 -17.43
C ASP A 121 -11.72 -7.71 -17.17
N GLU A 122 -12.64 -7.93 -18.11
CA GLU A 122 -13.61 -9.03 -18.04
C GLU A 122 -12.97 -10.42 -18.14
N SER A 123 -11.72 -10.50 -18.61
CA SER A 123 -10.95 -11.75 -18.70
C SER A 123 -10.10 -12.02 -17.44
N GLY A 124 -10.19 -11.17 -16.40
CA GLY A 124 -9.42 -11.31 -15.16
C GLY A 124 -7.95 -10.93 -15.27
N ARG A 125 -7.58 -10.12 -16.29
CA ARG A 125 -6.25 -9.53 -16.39
C ARG A 125 -6.23 -8.20 -15.65
N LEU A 126 -5.17 -7.95 -14.88
CA LEU A 126 -4.97 -6.68 -14.19
C LEU A 126 -4.10 -5.75 -15.03
N PHE A 127 -4.58 -4.55 -15.28
CA PHE A 127 -3.82 -3.48 -15.89
C PHE A 127 -3.30 -2.54 -14.81
N MET A 128 -2.05 -2.12 -14.93
CA MET A 128 -1.37 -1.21 -14.02
C MET A 128 -0.64 -0.13 -14.81
N SER A 129 -0.94 1.13 -14.53
CA SER A 129 -0.21 2.26 -15.13
C SER A 129 1.02 2.64 -14.30
N SER A 130 2.05 3.19 -14.98
CA SER A 130 3.23 3.82 -14.37
C SER A 130 3.35 5.24 -14.90
N ASP A 131 3.44 6.24 -14.03
CA ASP A 131 3.54 7.64 -14.43
C ASP A 131 4.99 8.10 -14.71
N SER A 132 5.98 7.43 -14.13
CA SER A 132 7.37 7.78 -14.33
C SER A 132 7.93 7.32 -15.68
N THR A 133 7.45 6.19 -16.17
CA THR A 133 7.90 5.54 -17.40
C THR A 133 6.89 5.63 -18.54
N GLY A 134 5.62 5.91 -18.20
CA GLY A 134 4.54 6.15 -19.17
C GLY A 134 3.93 4.88 -19.78
N GLU A 135 4.22 3.70 -19.22
CA GLU A 135 3.69 2.42 -19.70
C GLU A 135 2.40 2.02 -18.98
N ILE A 136 1.70 1.10 -19.63
CA ILE A 136 0.64 0.28 -19.01
C ILE A 136 1.08 -1.16 -19.05
N TYR A 137 1.21 -1.75 -17.88
CA TYR A 137 1.54 -3.16 -17.70
C TYR A 137 0.28 -4.00 -17.65
N VAL A 138 0.37 -5.22 -18.21
CA VAL A 138 -0.67 -6.25 -18.06
C VAL A 138 -0.09 -7.37 -17.20
N ILE A 139 -0.73 -7.61 -16.07
CA ILE A 139 -0.36 -8.67 -15.13
C ILE A 139 -1.28 -9.86 -15.39
N THR A 140 -0.70 -10.99 -15.76
CA THR A 140 -1.40 -12.24 -15.99
C THR A 140 -0.84 -13.31 -15.07
N ARG A 141 -1.67 -14.29 -14.71
CA ARG A 141 -1.15 -15.51 -14.08
C ARG A 141 -0.40 -16.34 -15.12
N ASP A 142 0.77 -16.80 -14.75
CA ASP A 142 1.43 -17.86 -15.51
C ASP A 142 0.69 -19.17 -15.19
N GLU A 143 -0.13 -19.62 -16.11
CA GLU A 143 -0.70 -20.97 -16.05
C GLU A 143 0.44 -21.94 -16.34
N GLY A 144 1.20 -22.30 -15.30
CA GLY A 144 2.31 -23.23 -15.42
C GLY A 144 1.88 -24.45 -16.22
N ILE A 145 2.66 -24.77 -17.26
CA ILE A 145 2.47 -26.00 -18.06
C ILE A 145 2.49 -27.16 -17.07
N VAL A 146 1.32 -27.74 -16.81
CA VAL A 146 1.21 -28.99 -16.08
C VAL A 146 1.67 -30.07 -17.06
N SER A 147 2.95 -30.41 -16.99
CA SER A 147 3.53 -31.54 -17.74
C SER A 147 3.25 -32.87 -17.04
#